data_e8b077c23a548877bcd2e1e1ceffb947
#
_entry.id   e8b077c23a548877bcd2e1e1ceffb947
#
_cell.length_a   1.000
_cell.length_b   1.000
_cell.length_c   1.000
_cell.angle_alpha   90.00
_cell.angle_beta   90.00
_cell.angle_gamma   90.00
#
_symmetry.space_group_name_H-M   'P 1'
#
loop_
_entity.id
_entity.type
_entity.pdbx_description
1 polymer ?
#
loop_
_entity_poly.entity_id
_entity_poly.type
_entity_poly.pdbx_seq_one_letter_code
_entity_poly.pdbx_strand_id
1 'polypeptide(L)'
;MPRPSIPRDTPFLAHSVSWTGGEPHLVISSPLETERRTLNLVGERLAFHVDPTGRFCTGVFIATGSSGGRHEPCDGARLATTGRQCERCASRDESRFMHHAHRGGHVPEALGRYLAQPHWLYIATFADGAHKVGTASDARKRVRLDEQGAVRATYVARTDDGLAVRVLEDAVTEHVGVPQARHKTSKAAALTRALPETALDVAHADCVAAVEAHLRTRGLCARSMPHEAWQPPALHAAFFDAGRGIHPVYAHPVTGGSHCLTPVSLVGSVALVQVNAASEAEAEAEGAAEAEGVAGDAAEGAADSLMLVDLDALGGRRVTFDDAARSPESVAQHSLF
;
A
#
# COMPACT_ATOMS: atom_id res chain seq x y z
N MET A 1 -4.41 8.87 25.26
CA MET A 1 -3.35 9.89 25.12
C MET A 1 -3.78 10.84 24.03
N PRO A 2 -3.59 12.16 24.17
CA PRO A 2 -3.85 13.09 23.06
C PRO A 2 -2.96 12.72 21.88
N ARG A 3 -3.56 12.69 20.68
CA ARG A 3 -2.82 12.42 19.45
C ARG A 3 -1.77 13.52 19.25
N PRO A 4 -0.51 13.21 18.91
CA PRO A 4 0.46 14.24 18.62
C PRO A 4 -0.05 15.06 17.44
N SER A 5 -0.19 16.37 17.62
CA SER A 5 -0.54 17.27 16.53
C SER A 5 0.56 17.23 15.49
N ILE A 6 0.18 17.02 14.21
CA ILE A 6 1.13 17.11 13.11
C ILE A 6 1.53 18.58 12.99
N PRO A 7 2.84 18.92 13.04
CA PRO A 7 3.26 20.29 12.81
C PRO A 7 2.82 20.74 11.41
N ARG A 8 2.23 21.92 11.34
CA ARG A 8 1.83 22.56 10.09
C ARG A 8 3.01 23.34 9.53
N ASP A 9 2.96 23.64 8.27
CA ASP A 9 4.00 24.43 7.54
C ASP A 9 5.40 23.79 7.50
N THR A 10 5.53 22.55 7.96
CA THR A 10 6.78 21.80 7.90
C THR A 10 6.63 20.66 6.88
N PRO A 11 7.52 20.56 5.89
CA PRO A 11 7.47 19.47 4.94
C PRO A 11 7.90 18.15 5.58
N PHE A 12 7.10 17.12 5.38
CA PHE A 12 7.40 15.73 5.75
C PHE A 12 7.72 14.91 4.51
N LEU A 13 8.63 13.98 4.62
CA LEU A 13 8.84 12.96 3.61
C LEU A 13 7.86 11.80 3.84
N ALA A 14 6.98 11.55 2.88
CA ALA A 14 6.12 10.38 2.90
C ALA A 14 6.90 9.12 2.45
N HIS A 15 6.75 8.01 3.16
CA HIS A 15 7.46 6.75 2.87
C HIS A 15 6.56 5.72 2.19
N SER A 16 5.54 5.28 2.87
CA SER A 16 4.62 4.23 2.39
C SER A 16 3.38 4.17 3.27
N VAL A 17 2.36 3.48 2.77
CA VAL A 17 1.30 2.95 3.63
C VAL A 17 1.82 1.68 4.31
N SER A 18 1.68 1.59 5.61
CA SER A 18 1.98 0.40 6.42
C SER A 18 0.74 -0.05 7.18
N TRP A 19 0.71 -1.31 7.59
CA TRP A 19 -0.41 -1.90 8.33
C TRP A 19 0.09 -2.40 9.69
N THR A 20 -0.67 -2.14 10.73
CA THR A 20 -0.38 -2.62 12.08
C THR A 20 -1.70 -2.97 12.76
N GLY A 21 -1.84 -4.22 13.21
CA GLY A 21 -3.07 -4.67 13.87
C GLY A 21 -4.33 -4.65 12.99
N GLY A 22 -4.17 -4.63 11.66
CA GLY A 22 -5.28 -4.50 10.71
C GLY A 22 -5.67 -3.05 10.38
N GLU A 23 -4.91 -2.08 10.91
CA GLU A 23 -5.13 -0.65 10.69
C GLU A 23 -4.04 -0.07 9.76
N PRO A 24 -4.42 0.73 8.75
CA PRO A 24 -3.48 1.34 7.81
C PRO A 24 -2.99 2.71 8.31
N HIS A 25 -1.70 2.95 8.12
CA HIS A 25 -1.04 4.18 8.52
C HIS A 25 -0.17 4.74 7.39
N LEU A 26 -0.15 6.04 7.22
CA LEU A 26 0.86 6.71 6.41
C LEU A 26 2.14 6.90 7.24
N VAL A 27 3.24 6.34 6.77
CA VAL A 27 4.55 6.51 7.40
C VAL A 27 5.20 7.76 6.85
N ILE A 28 5.54 8.70 7.72
CA ILE A 28 6.22 9.96 7.38
C ILE A 28 7.48 10.15 8.24
N SER A 29 8.41 10.99 7.78
CA SER A 29 9.52 11.50 8.57
C SER A 29 9.68 12.99 8.40
N SER A 30 10.00 13.68 9.48
CA SER A 30 10.39 15.09 9.46
C SER A 30 11.86 15.21 9.06
N PRO A 31 12.25 16.26 8.33
CA PRO A 31 13.66 16.56 8.09
C PRO A 31 14.41 16.96 9.38
N LEU A 32 13.68 17.29 10.45
CA LEU A 32 14.23 17.71 11.73
C LEU A 32 14.36 16.54 12.74
N GLU A 33 13.80 15.36 12.43
CA GLU A 33 13.76 14.22 13.34
C GLU A 33 14.30 12.96 12.65
N THR A 34 15.02 12.15 13.40
CA THR A 34 15.53 10.86 12.90
C THR A 34 14.48 9.76 12.92
N GLU A 35 13.42 9.94 13.69
CA GLU A 35 12.35 8.95 13.84
C GLU A 35 11.23 9.13 12.82
N ARG A 36 10.68 8.02 12.40
CA ARG A 36 9.48 7.98 11.59
C ARG A 36 8.24 8.10 12.48
N ARG A 37 7.24 8.78 11.97
CA ARG A 37 5.92 8.86 12.57
C ARG A 37 4.91 8.10 11.70
N THR A 38 3.85 7.63 12.33
CA THR A 38 2.72 7.02 11.65
C THR A 38 1.48 7.89 11.86
N LEU A 39 0.77 8.16 10.76
CA LEU A 39 -0.51 8.85 10.77
C LEU A 39 -1.61 7.85 10.48
N ASN A 40 -2.63 7.80 11.31
CA ASN A 40 -3.83 7.04 10.99
C ASN A 40 -4.45 7.57 9.70
N LEU A 41 -5.01 6.68 8.90
CA LEU A 41 -5.58 7.06 7.62
C LEU A 41 -7.11 7.11 7.68
N VAL A 42 -7.74 6.06 8.20
CA VAL A 42 -9.19 5.90 8.12
C VAL A 42 -9.92 6.89 9.04
N GLY A 43 -10.86 7.62 8.47
CA GLY A 43 -11.64 8.65 9.16
C GLY A 43 -10.88 9.96 9.45
N GLU A 44 -9.61 10.03 9.05
CA GLU A 44 -8.81 11.25 9.26
C GLU A 44 -8.84 12.12 8.00
N ARG A 45 -9.11 13.40 8.18
CA ARG A 45 -9.04 14.37 7.09
C ARG A 45 -7.58 14.69 6.76
N LEU A 46 -7.13 14.28 5.60
CA LEU A 46 -5.78 14.50 5.09
C LEU A 46 -5.81 15.70 4.14
N ALA A 47 -5.48 16.87 4.63
CA ALA A 47 -5.35 18.10 3.86
C ALA A 47 -3.87 18.47 3.73
N PHE A 48 -3.33 18.50 2.51
CA PHE A 48 -1.91 18.62 2.28
C PHE A 48 -1.56 19.15 0.90
N HIS A 49 -0.36 19.73 0.79
CA HIS A 49 0.31 20.08 -0.45
C HIS A 49 1.45 19.11 -0.74
N VAL A 50 1.66 18.76 -1.99
CA VAL A 50 2.74 17.90 -2.43
C VAL A 50 3.75 18.68 -3.25
N ASP A 51 5.03 18.66 -2.85
CA ASP A 51 6.12 19.29 -3.57
C ASP A 51 6.29 18.63 -4.96
N PRO A 52 6.16 19.40 -6.05
CA PRO A 52 6.28 18.88 -7.40
C PRO A 52 7.70 18.55 -7.83
N THR A 53 8.73 18.95 -7.06
CA THR A 53 10.16 18.81 -7.43
C THR A 53 10.54 17.39 -7.82
N GLY A 54 9.92 16.38 -7.23
CA GLY A 54 10.20 14.99 -7.58
C GLY A 54 10.09 14.04 -6.40
N ARG A 55 10.74 12.88 -6.54
CA ARG A 55 10.88 11.93 -5.45
C ARG A 55 12.17 12.11 -4.71
N PHE A 56 12.11 12.23 -3.41
CA PHE A 56 13.25 12.24 -2.52
C PHE A 56 13.57 10.83 -2.03
N CYS A 57 14.84 10.63 -1.72
CA CYS A 57 15.32 9.35 -1.22
C CYS A 57 14.72 9.05 0.16
N THR A 58 14.08 7.90 0.29
CA THR A 58 13.49 7.46 1.56
C THR A 58 14.50 6.81 2.50
N GLY A 59 15.80 6.82 2.17
CA GLY A 59 16.84 6.18 2.99
C GLY A 59 17.03 4.70 2.68
N VAL A 60 17.58 3.95 3.63
CA VAL A 60 17.95 2.55 3.46
C VAL A 60 17.41 1.69 4.59
N PHE A 61 17.05 0.46 4.28
CA PHE A 61 16.73 -0.57 5.27
C PHE A 61 17.99 -1.37 5.59
N ILE A 62 18.34 -1.43 6.87
CA ILE A 62 19.47 -2.21 7.38
C ILE A 62 18.93 -3.38 8.20
N ALA A 63 19.24 -4.59 7.80
CA ALA A 63 18.87 -5.77 8.57
C ALA A 63 19.59 -5.78 9.93
N THR A 64 18.88 -6.11 11.01
CA THR A 64 19.43 -6.16 12.38
C THR A 64 19.37 -7.56 12.98
N GLY A 65 19.12 -8.56 12.17
CA GLY A 65 19.01 -9.97 12.58
C GLY A 65 17.55 -10.47 12.55
N SER A 66 17.24 -11.45 13.41
CA SER A 66 15.94 -12.15 13.39
C SER A 66 14.73 -11.25 13.63
N SER A 67 14.87 -10.16 14.34
CA SER A 67 13.80 -9.19 14.61
C SER A 67 13.46 -8.27 13.43
N GLY A 68 14.09 -8.46 12.26
CA GLY A 68 13.86 -7.62 11.09
C GLY A 68 14.98 -6.62 10.86
N GLY A 69 14.71 -5.33 10.85
CA GLY A 69 15.71 -4.32 10.59
C GLY A 69 15.25 -2.92 10.98
N ARG A 70 16.16 -1.99 10.86
CA ARG A 70 15.90 -0.57 11.09
C ARG A 70 16.01 0.22 9.79
N HIS A 71 15.31 1.30 9.74
CA HIS A 71 15.44 2.25 8.65
C HIS A 71 16.42 3.36 9.04
N GLU A 72 17.35 3.65 8.13
CA GLU A 72 18.23 4.81 8.22
C GLU A 72 17.79 5.88 7.21
N PRO A 73 17.55 7.12 7.64
CA PRO A 73 17.21 8.20 6.74
C PRO A 73 18.36 8.52 5.78
N CYS A 74 18.05 9.17 4.66
CA CYS A 74 19.06 9.65 3.72
C CYS A 74 19.73 10.92 4.25
N ASP A 75 21.03 10.88 4.52
CA ASP A 75 21.80 12.00 5.10
C ASP A 75 21.73 13.32 4.31
N GLY A 76 21.41 13.28 3.03
CA GLY A 76 21.45 14.46 2.17
C GLY A 76 20.10 14.84 1.59
N ALA A 77 18.99 14.23 2.04
CA ALA A 77 17.66 14.47 1.49
C ALA A 77 17.65 14.54 -0.07
N ARG A 78 18.43 13.64 -0.71
CA ARG A 78 18.70 13.65 -2.15
C ARG A 78 17.47 13.20 -2.93
N LEU A 79 17.41 13.58 -4.19
CA LEU A 79 16.43 13.00 -5.11
C LEU A 79 16.72 11.52 -5.32
N ALA A 80 15.66 10.73 -5.42
CA ALA A 80 15.74 9.32 -5.73
C ALA A 80 16.09 9.13 -7.21
N THR A 81 17.05 8.25 -7.50
CA THR A 81 17.47 7.90 -8.86
C THR A 81 16.97 6.53 -9.28
N THR A 82 16.73 5.65 -8.31
CA THR A 82 16.21 4.31 -8.55
C THR A 82 15.07 4.01 -7.56
N GLY A 83 13.86 3.85 -8.06
CA GLY A 83 12.69 3.58 -7.22
C GLY A 83 12.43 4.71 -6.22
N ARG A 84 12.79 4.46 -4.93
CA ARG A 84 12.65 5.43 -3.83
C ARG A 84 13.99 5.73 -3.15
N GLN A 85 15.10 5.42 -3.79
CA GLN A 85 16.42 5.58 -3.21
C GLN A 85 17.34 6.39 -4.14
N CYS A 86 18.25 7.17 -3.56
CA CYS A 86 19.40 7.69 -4.27
C CYS A 86 20.45 6.57 -4.44
N GLU A 87 21.38 6.75 -5.34
CA GLU A 87 22.42 5.76 -5.66
C GLU A 87 23.19 5.29 -4.43
N ARG A 88 23.57 6.23 -3.54
CA ARG A 88 24.27 5.90 -2.29
C ARG A 88 23.44 5.01 -1.35
N CYS A 89 22.16 5.29 -1.18
CA CYS A 89 21.28 4.48 -0.34
C CYS A 89 20.99 3.13 -1.00
N ALA A 90 20.76 3.10 -2.30
CA ALA A 90 20.54 1.86 -3.04
C ALA A 90 21.73 0.90 -2.98
N SER A 91 22.97 1.43 -3.01
CA SER A 91 24.17 0.60 -2.89
C SER A 91 24.33 -0.02 -1.49
N ARG A 92 23.81 0.62 -0.43
CA ARG A 92 23.85 0.16 0.96
C ARG A 92 22.68 -0.73 1.35
N ASP A 93 21.63 -0.80 0.52
CA ASP A 93 20.43 -1.57 0.82
C ASP A 93 20.68 -3.07 0.70
N GLU A 94 20.79 -3.74 1.85
CA GLU A 94 21.02 -5.18 1.93
C GLU A 94 19.80 -6.00 1.51
N SER A 95 18.59 -5.42 1.50
CA SER A 95 17.37 -6.12 1.11
C SER A 95 17.40 -6.62 -0.34
N ARG A 96 18.22 -5.99 -1.20
CA ARG A 96 18.45 -6.41 -2.59
C ARG A 96 18.98 -7.85 -2.70
N PHE A 97 19.75 -8.31 -1.72
CA PHE A 97 20.32 -9.67 -1.71
C PHE A 97 19.28 -10.74 -1.38
N MET A 98 18.17 -10.37 -0.75
CA MET A 98 17.12 -11.30 -0.32
C MET A 98 16.54 -12.12 -1.48
N HIS A 99 16.40 -11.50 -2.65
CA HIS A 99 15.77 -12.14 -3.81
C HIS A 99 16.63 -13.21 -4.49
N HIS A 100 17.96 -13.18 -4.26
CA HIS A 100 18.92 -14.09 -4.89
C HIS A 100 19.69 -14.95 -3.87
N ALA A 101 19.41 -14.80 -2.60
CA ALA A 101 20.10 -15.48 -1.52
C ALA A 101 20.09 -17.03 -1.68
N HIS A 102 18.95 -17.59 -2.08
CA HIS A 102 18.75 -19.02 -2.29
C HIS A 102 19.50 -19.58 -3.53
N ARG A 103 20.03 -18.71 -4.41
CA ARG A 103 20.79 -19.08 -5.61
C ARG A 103 22.30 -19.03 -5.41
N GLY A 104 22.77 -19.00 -4.14
CA GLY A 104 24.19 -19.00 -3.80
C GLY A 104 24.87 -17.64 -3.86
N GLY A 105 24.13 -16.54 -3.91
CA GLY A 105 24.65 -15.19 -3.84
C GLY A 105 25.20 -14.84 -2.45
N HIS A 106 26.00 -13.77 -2.36
CA HIS A 106 26.45 -13.21 -1.10
C HIS A 106 25.26 -12.78 -0.23
N VAL A 107 25.22 -13.22 1.02
CA VAL A 107 24.22 -12.85 2.01
C VAL A 107 24.92 -12.20 3.19
N PRO A 108 24.68 -10.89 3.46
CA PRO A 108 25.17 -10.24 4.66
C PRO A 108 24.74 -10.99 5.93
N GLU A 109 25.59 -11.02 6.95
CA GLU A 109 25.37 -11.83 8.17
C GLU A 109 24.02 -11.52 8.85
N ALA A 110 23.66 -10.24 8.97
CA ALA A 110 22.40 -9.84 9.57
C ALA A 110 21.19 -10.28 8.74
N LEU A 111 21.27 -10.22 7.42
CA LEU A 111 20.25 -10.75 6.52
C LEU A 111 20.19 -12.29 6.61
N GLY A 112 21.34 -12.95 6.76
CA GLY A 112 21.40 -14.40 7.00
C GLY A 112 20.65 -14.80 8.26
N ARG A 113 20.83 -14.08 9.37
CA ARG A 113 20.05 -14.30 10.62
C ARG A 113 18.55 -14.06 10.43
N TYR A 114 18.17 -13.07 9.62
CA TYR A 114 16.76 -12.86 9.27
C TYR A 114 16.19 -14.01 8.46
N LEU A 115 16.94 -14.53 7.49
CA LEU A 115 16.51 -15.65 6.65
C LEU A 115 16.48 -16.99 7.41
N ALA A 116 17.27 -17.16 8.48
CA ALA A 116 17.32 -18.38 9.28
C ALA A 116 16.08 -18.64 10.16
N GLN A 117 15.07 -17.75 10.13
CA GLN A 117 13.82 -17.93 10.85
C GLN A 117 12.75 -18.62 9.96
N PRO A 118 11.69 -19.18 10.54
CA PRO A 118 10.62 -19.79 9.77
C PRO A 118 9.94 -18.80 8.81
N HIS A 119 9.65 -19.30 7.61
CA HIS A 119 8.97 -18.55 6.56
C HIS A 119 7.75 -19.30 6.03
N TRP A 120 6.81 -18.56 5.49
CA TRP A 120 5.57 -19.02 4.90
C TRP A 120 5.52 -18.74 3.42
N LEU A 121 5.05 -19.71 2.64
CA LEU A 121 4.61 -19.53 1.27
C LEU A 121 3.12 -19.27 1.26
N TYR A 122 2.69 -18.25 0.54
CA TYR A 122 1.28 -17.91 0.40
C TYR A 122 0.88 -17.70 -1.06
N ILE A 123 -0.39 -17.95 -1.33
CA ILE A 123 -1.06 -17.54 -2.56
C ILE A 123 -1.98 -16.38 -2.20
N ALA A 124 -1.83 -15.26 -2.90
CA ALA A 124 -2.68 -14.09 -2.77
C ALA A 124 -3.48 -13.88 -4.05
N THR A 125 -4.77 -13.59 -3.91
CA THR A 125 -5.68 -13.25 -5.02
C THR A 125 -6.13 -11.81 -4.85
N PHE A 126 -6.11 -11.07 -5.96
CA PHE A 126 -6.50 -9.67 -6.02
C PHE A 126 -7.93 -9.52 -6.54
N ALA A 127 -8.50 -8.32 -6.43
CA ALA A 127 -9.89 -8.06 -6.73
C ALA A 127 -10.33 -8.43 -8.17
N ASP A 128 -9.42 -8.42 -9.14
CA ASP A 128 -9.70 -8.84 -10.53
C ASP A 128 -9.47 -10.35 -10.77
N GLY A 129 -9.28 -11.15 -9.72
CA GLY A 129 -9.04 -12.59 -9.81
C GLY A 129 -7.60 -12.98 -10.13
N ALA A 130 -6.70 -12.04 -10.40
CA ALA A 130 -5.30 -12.37 -10.64
C ALA A 130 -4.60 -12.86 -9.36
N HIS A 131 -3.67 -13.80 -9.52
CA HIS A 131 -2.96 -14.44 -8.42
C HIS A 131 -1.50 -14.00 -8.33
N LYS A 132 -0.93 -14.22 -7.16
CA LYS A 132 0.49 -14.05 -6.87
C LYS A 132 0.93 -15.09 -5.84
N VAL A 133 2.08 -15.72 -6.07
CA VAL A 133 2.81 -16.44 -5.03
C VAL A 133 3.76 -15.48 -4.31
N GLY A 134 3.96 -15.66 -3.02
CA GLY A 134 4.88 -14.85 -2.25
C GLY A 134 5.30 -15.48 -0.94
N THR A 135 6.27 -14.86 -0.28
CA THR A 135 6.83 -15.35 0.97
C THR A 135 6.76 -14.29 2.06
N ALA A 136 6.66 -14.73 3.30
CA ALA A 136 6.69 -13.88 4.48
C ALA A 136 7.38 -14.62 5.64
N SER A 137 8.17 -13.89 6.45
CA SER A 137 8.63 -14.43 7.72
C SER A 137 7.46 -14.62 8.68
N ASP A 138 7.63 -15.51 9.65
CA ASP A 138 6.58 -15.83 10.63
C ASP A 138 6.04 -14.58 11.33
N ALA A 139 6.93 -13.67 11.72
CA ALA A 139 6.58 -12.40 12.38
C ALA A 139 5.80 -11.42 11.48
N ARG A 140 5.93 -11.52 10.15
CA ARG A 140 5.31 -10.60 9.20
C ARG A 140 4.22 -11.22 8.34
N LYS A 141 3.85 -12.47 8.57
CA LYS A 141 2.96 -13.19 7.66
C LYS A 141 1.65 -12.45 7.40
N ARG A 142 0.99 -11.94 8.44
CA ARG A 142 -0.27 -11.20 8.33
C ARG A 142 -0.07 -9.83 7.67
N VAL A 143 0.79 -9.01 8.26
CA VAL A 143 1.06 -7.64 7.79
C VAL A 143 1.47 -7.62 6.31
N ARG A 144 2.20 -8.64 5.88
CA ARG A 144 2.64 -8.76 4.49
C ARG A 144 1.47 -8.84 3.51
N LEU A 145 0.40 -9.55 3.86
CA LEU A 145 -0.80 -9.68 3.03
C LEU A 145 -1.67 -8.42 3.09
N ASP A 146 -1.81 -7.82 4.27
CA ASP A 146 -2.50 -6.54 4.45
C ASP A 146 -1.86 -5.46 3.55
N GLU A 147 -0.52 -5.33 3.55
CA GLU A 147 0.25 -4.40 2.70
C GLU A 147 0.16 -4.72 1.20
N GLN A 148 -0.05 -5.99 0.83
CA GLN A 148 -0.13 -6.40 -0.58
C GLN A 148 -1.44 -5.98 -1.25
N GLY A 149 -2.50 -5.75 -0.49
CA GLY A 149 -3.83 -5.50 -1.02
C GLY A 149 -4.46 -6.76 -1.63
N ALA A 150 -4.18 -7.91 -1.05
CA ALA A 150 -4.88 -9.14 -1.36
C ALA A 150 -6.34 -9.05 -0.89
N VAL A 151 -7.26 -9.70 -1.59
CA VAL A 151 -8.66 -9.85 -1.17
C VAL A 151 -8.96 -11.26 -0.69
N ARG A 152 -8.19 -12.23 -1.14
CA ARG A 152 -8.14 -13.61 -0.63
C ARG A 152 -6.69 -14.02 -0.51
N ALA A 153 -6.35 -14.81 0.49
CA ALA A 153 -5.03 -15.43 0.57
C ALA A 153 -5.06 -16.72 1.40
N THR A 154 -4.16 -17.64 1.08
CA THR A 154 -3.95 -18.89 1.80
C THR A 154 -2.46 -19.16 1.96
N TYR A 155 -2.05 -19.51 3.18
CA TYR A 155 -0.70 -20.02 3.45
C TYR A 155 -0.68 -21.51 3.14
N VAL A 156 0.16 -21.92 2.19
CA VAL A 156 0.17 -23.29 1.62
C VAL A 156 1.38 -24.11 2.03
N ALA A 157 2.46 -23.47 2.50
CA ALA A 157 3.62 -24.17 3.02
C ALA A 157 4.34 -23.33 4.08
N ARG A 158 5.02 -24.02 5.01
CA ARG A 158 5.92 -23.43 6.00
C ARG A 158 7.26 -24.13 5.96
N THR A 159 8.33 -23.36 5.94
CA THR A 159 9.73 -23.83 5.94
C THR A 159 10.44 -23.38 7.19
N ASP A 160 11.59 -24.01 7.50
CA ASP A 160 12.40 -23.62 8.64
C ASP A 160 13.18 -22.32 8.40
N ASP A 161 13.37 -21.96 7.13
CA ASP A 161 14.13 -20.78 6.75
C ASP A 161 13.62 -20.09 5.46
N GLY A 162 14.14 -18.89 5.22
CA GLY A 162 13.76 -18.07 4.08
C GLY A 162 14.41 -18.49 2.77
N LEU A 163 15.44 -19.35 2.77
CA LEU A 163 16.04 -19.87 1.54
C LEU A 163 15.18 -20.99 0.97
N ALA A 164 14.77 -21.93 1.82
CA ALA A 164 13.90 -23.04 1.45
C ALA A 164 12.57 -22.54 0.87
N VAL A 165 11.94 -21.54 1.51
CA VAL A 165 10.66 -21.00 1.00
C VAL A 165 10.80 -20.33 -0.38
N ARG A 166 11.96 -19.73 -0.68
CA ARG A 166 12.23 -19.14 -1.99
C ARG A 166 12.36 -20.19 -3.08
N VAL A 167 12.93 -21.35 -2.78
CA VAL A 167 12.95 -22.49 -3.71
C VAL A 167 11.54 -22.94 -4.04
N LEU A 168 10.65 -23.00 -3.05
CA LEU A 168 9.23 -23.32 -3.27
C LEU A 168 8.54 -22.24 -4.12
N GLU A 169 8.81 -20.97 -3.86
CA GLU A 169 8.25 -19.84 -4.62
C GLU A 169 8.65 -19.89 -6.09
N ASP A 170 9.95 -20.16 -6.37
CA ASP A 170 10.45 -20.34 -7.74
C ASP A 170 9.78 -21.54 -8.42
N ALA A 171 9.68 -22.69 -7.74
CA ALA A 171 9.06 -23.89 -8.28
C ALA A 171 7.57 -23.69 -8.63
N VAL A 172 6.82 -22.96 -7.80
CA VAL A 172 5.43 -22.61 -8.09
C VAL A 172 5.34 -21.70 -9.31
N THR A 173 6.22 -20.72 -9.42
CA THR A 173 6.23 -19.83 -10.58
C THR A 173 6.57 -20.56 -11.87
N GLU A 174 7.60 -21.42 -11.84
CA GLU A 174 8.09 -22.13 -13.00
C GLU A 174 7.11 -23.20 -13.51
N HIS A 175 6.45 -23.91 -12.60
CA HIS A 175 5.71 -25.12 -12.96
C HIS A 175 4.18 -24.96 -12.88
N VAL A 176 3.68 -24.03 -12.04
CA VAL A 176 2.25 -23.74 -11.94
C VAL A 176 1.88 -22.44 -12.66
N GLY A 177 2.88 -21.58 -12.93
CA GLY A 177 2.68 -20.33 -13.67
C GLY A 177 2.16 -19.16 -12.79
N VAL A 178 2.18 -19.30 -11.46
CA VAL A 178 1.75 -18.20 -10.57
C VAL A 178 2.90 -17.20 -10.41
N PRO A 179 2.73 -15.91 -10.78
CA PRO A 179 3.80 -14.93 -10.74
C PRO A 179 4.18 -14.53 -9.32
N GLN A 180 5.45 -14.17 -9.10
CA GLN A 180 5.97 -13.66 -7.83
C GLN A 180 5.73 -12.15 -7.64
N ALA A 181 5.49 -11.43 -8.72
CA ALA A 181 5.34 -9.99 -8.70
C ALA A 181 4.04 -9.53 -9.36
N ARG A 182 3.46 -8.48 -8.80
CA ARG A 182 2.38 -7.73 -9.43
C ARG A 182 2.69 -6.25 -9.33
N HIS A 183 2.58 -5.53 -10.45
CA HIS A 183 2.83 -4.08 -10.48
C HIS A 183 1.77 -3.33 -9.65
N LYS A 184 2.19 -2.24 -8.98
CA LYS A 184 1.31 -1.43 -8.11
C LYS A 184 0.14 -0.83 -8.88
N THR A 185 0.39 -0.29 -10.08
CA THR A 185 -0.65 0.25 -10.97
C THR A 185 -1.72 -0.79 -11.31
N SER A 186 -1.33 -2.06 -11.44
CA SER A 186 -2.27 -3.15 -11.67
C SER A 186 -3.17 -3.42 -10.47
N LYS A 187 -2.72 -3.12 -9.24
CA LYS A 187 -3.50 -3.34 -8.01
C LYS A 187 -4.63 -2.33 -7.89
N ALA A 188 -4.36 -1.05 -8.14
CA ALA A 188 -5.40 -0.03 -8.18
C ALA A 188 -6.42 -0.30 -9.30
N ALA A 189 -5.92 -0.65 -10.51
CA ALA A 189 -6.77 -1.03 -11.62
C ALA A 189 -7.59 -2.31 -11.37
N ALA A 190 -7.12 -3.22 -10.51
CA ALA A 190 -7.89 -4.41 -10.12
C ALA A 190 -9.15 -4.05 -9.34
N LEU A 191 -9.07 -3.03 -8.50
CA LEU A 191 -10.21 -2.58 -7.68
C LEU A 191 -11.30 -1.89 -8.51
N THR A 192 -10.95 -1.31 -9.66
CA THR A 192 -11.95 -0.77 -10.61
C THR A 192 -12.65 -1.85 -11.43
N ARG A 193 -12.21 -3.11 -11.34
CA ARG A 193 -12.72 -4.26 -12.09
C ARG A 193 -12.88 -5.48 -11.18
N ALA A 194 -13.31 -5.23 -9.95
CA ALA A 194 -13.48 -6.30 -8.97
C ALA A 194 -14.47 -7.36 -9.45
N LEU A 195 -14.08 -8.63 -9.32
CA LEU A 195 -14.97 -9.76 -9.59
C LEU A 195 -15.95 -9.94 -8.42
N PRO A 196 -17.11 -10.56 -8.66
CA PRO A 196 -17.99 -11.02 -7.60
C PRO A 196 -17.27 -11.93 -6.61
N GLU A 197 -17.62 -11.87 -5.32
CA GLU A 197 -16.97 -12.64 -4.26
C GLU A 197 -16.93 -14.14 -4.56
N THR A 198 -18.05 -14.70 -5.04
CA THR A 198 -18.13 -16.11 -5.40
C THR A 198 -17.14 -16.51 -6.50
N ALA A 199 -16.91 -15.63 -7.48
CA ALA A 199 -15.92 -15.86 -8.53
C ALA A 199 -14.49 -15.77 -7.99
N LEU A 200 -14.24 -14.85 -7.04
CA LEU A 200 -12.96 -14.75 -6.34
C LEU A 200 -12.67 -15.99 -5.50
N ASP A 201 -13.67 -16.51 -4.79
CA ASP A 201 -13.54 -17.71 -3.96
C ASP A 201 -13.19 -18.93 -4.81
N VAL A 202 -13.88 -19.14 -5.94
CA VAL A 202 -13.61 -20.24 -6.87
C VAL A 202 -12.20 -20.09 -7.48
N ALA A 203 -11.87 -18.94 -8.04
CA ALA A 203 -10.57 -18.72 -8.66
C ALA A 203 -9.41 -18.90 -7.66
N HIS A 204 -9.60 -18.43 -6.41
CA HIS A 204 -8.61 -18.60 -5.36
C HIS A 204 -8.44 -20.07 -4.97
N ALA A 205 -9.54 -20.79 -4.76
CA ALA A 205 -9.52 -22.21 -4.39
C ALA A 205 -8.84 -23.07 -5.47
N ASP A 206 -9.15 -22.84 -6.73
CA ASP A 206 -8.55 -23.57 -7.87
C ASP A 206 -7.03 -23.34 -7.93
N CYS A 207 -6.59 -22.08 -7.77
CA CYS A 207 -5.16 -21.76 -7.77
C CYS A 207 -4.44 -22.41 -6.58
N VAL A 208 -5.01 -22.34 -5.37
CA VAL A 208 -4.44 -22.98 -4.18
C VAL A 208 -4.35 -24.50 -4.36
N ALA A 209 -5.39 -25.14 -4.86
CA ALA A 209 -5.41 -26.58 -5.09
C ALA A 209 -4.32 -27.02 -6.09
N ALA A 210 -4.13 -26.26 -7.17
CA ALA A 210 -3.08 -26.54 -8.16
C ALA A 210 -1.68 -26.41 -7.54
N VAL A 211 -1.43 -25.38 -6.75
CA VAL A 211 -0.15 -25.18 -6.05
C VAL A 211 0.11 -26.30 -5.05
N GLU A 212 -0.85 -26.64 -4.20
CA GLU A 212 -0.71 -27.72 -3.21
C GLU A 212 -0.47 -29.08 -3.87
N ALA A 213 -1.18 -29.40 -4.95
CA ALA A 213 -0.97 -30.62 -5.71
C ALA A 213 0.45 -30.70 -6.28
N HIS A 214 0.96 -29.60 -6.82
CA HIS A 214 2.34 -29.53 -7.33
C HIS A 214 3.36 -29.76 -6.22
N LEU A 215 3.24 -29.06 -5.08
CA LEU A 215 4.17 -29.19 -3.95
C LEU A 215 4.20 -30.63 -3.40
N ARG A 216 3.05 -31.29 -3.27
CA ARG A 216 2.95 -32.70 -2.82
C ARG A 216 3.60 -33.66 -3.81
N THR A 217 3.29 -33.52 -5.11
CA THR A 217 3.78 -34.43 -6.16
C THR A 217 5.29 -34.39 -6.32
N ARG A 218 5.90 -33.21 -6.12
CA ARG A 218 7.35 -33.03 -6.25
C ARG A 218 8.12 -33.38 -4.99
N GLY A 219 7.46 -33.66 -3.87
CA GLY A 219 8.12 -33.92 -2.59
C GLY A 219 9.02 -32.79 -2.13
N LEU A 220 8.64 -31.54 -2.44
CA LEU A 220 9.42 -30.37 -2.10
C LEU A 220 9.50 -30.19 -0.59
N CYS A 221 10.72 -29.89 -0.08
CA CYS A 221 10.99 -29.77 1.34
C CYS A 221 10.24 -28.58 1.97
N ALA A 222 9.12 -28.88 2.61
CA ALA A 222 8.42 -27.98 3.48
C ALA A 222 8.34 -28.63 4.86
N ARG A 223 8.46 -27.84 5.94
CA ARG A 223 8.27 -28.33 7.31
C ARG A 223 6.85 -28.82 7.51
N SER A 224 5.92 -28.10 6.95
CA SER A 224 4.50 -28.47 6.94
C SER A 224 3.80 -27.82 5.74
N MET A 225 2.70 -28.39 5.32
CA MET A 225 1.82 -27.88 4.27
C MET A 225 0.45 -27.54 4.88
N PRO A 226 0.35 -26.45 5.65
CA PRO A 226 -0.91 -26.01 6.19
C PRO A 226 -1.78 -25.46 5.06
N HIS A 227 -3.08 -25.60 5.21
CA HIS A 227 -4.08 -24.86 4.46
C HIS A 227 -4.71 -23.85 5.41
N GLU A 228 -4.01 -22.71 5.62
CA GLU A 228 -4.45 -21.69 6.56
C GLU A 228 -4.92 -20.46 5.79
N ALA A 229 -6.22 -20.17 5.82
CA ALA A 229 -6.78 -18.98 5.23
C ALA A 229 -6.34 -17.72 6.01
N TRP A 230 -5.86 -16.72 5.29
CA TRP A 230 -5.65 -15.40 5.85
C TRP A 230 -7.00 -14.72 6.07
N GLN A 231 -7.13 -14.03 7.19
CA GLN A 231 -8.30 -13.24 7.51
C GLN A 231 -8.07 -11.79 7.09
N PRO A 232 -8.80 -11.26 6.11
CA PRO A 232 -8.67 -9.87 5.69
C PRO A 232 -9.03 -8.91 6.84
N PRO A 233 -8.43 -7.73 6.88
CA PRO A 233 -8.87 -6.66 7.78
C PRO A 233 -10.35 -6.33 7.57
N ALA A 234 -11.06 -5.94 8.64
CA ALA A 234 -12.48 -5.56 8.55
C ALA A 234 -12.73 -4.41 7.54
N LEU A 235 -11.74 -3.55 7.36
CA LEU A 235 -11.76 -2.47 6.38
C LEU A 235 -11.93 -2.96 4.93
N HIS A 236 -11.48 -4.19 4.60
CA HIS A 236 -11.69 -4.74 3.27
C HIS A 236 -13.17 -5.00 3.00
N ALA A 237 -13.94 -5.51 3.96
CA ALA A 237 -15.39 -5.67 3.82
C ALA A 237 -16.04 -4.31 3.59
N ALA A 238 -15.73 -3.30 4.41
CA ALA A 238 -16.24 -1.95 4.25
C ALA A 238 -15.91 -1.34 2.86
N PHE A 239 -14.75 -1.67 2.30
CA PHE A 239 -14.37 -1.25 0.94
C PHE A 239 -15.33 -1.82 -0.11
N PHE A 240 -15.65 -3.10 -0.02
CA PHE A 240 -16.53 -3.77 -0.98
C PHE A 240 -18.02 -3.48 -0.73
N ASP A 241 -18.42 -3.29 0.53
CA ASP A 241 -19.80 -2.95 0.90
C ASP A 241 -20.18 -1.52 0.50
N ALA A 242 -19.29 -0.56 0.69
CA ALA A 242 -19.45 0.82 0.23
C ALA A 242 -19.52 0.90 -1.30
N GLY A 243 -18.98 -0.10 -1.96
CA GLY A 243 -18.81 -0.19 -3.40
C GLY A 243 -19.68 -1.19 -4.09
N ARG A 244 -20.99 -1.19 -3.87
CA ARG A 244 -21.89 -1.88 -4.81
C ARG A 244 -21.81 -1.32 -6.24
N GLY A 245 -20.90 -0.40 -6.50
CA GLY A 245 -20.54 0.19 -7.78
C GLY A 245 -19.04 0.26 -7.99
N ILE A 246 -18.64 0.43 -9.25
CA ILE A 246 -17.27 0.71 -9.64
C ILE A 246 -16.96 2.14 -9.20
N HIS A 247 -16.04 2.29 -8.22
CA HIS A 247 -15.61 3.63 -7.83
C HIS A 247 -14.68 4.22 -8.87
N PRO A 248 -14.86 5.47 -9.26
CA PRO A 248 -13.94 6.16 -10.16
C PRO A 248 -12.57 6.35 -9.49
N VAL A 249 -11.54 6.36 -10.31
CA VAL A 249 -10.21 6.76 -9.85
C VAL A 249 -10.17 8.28 -9.72
N TYR A 250 -9.59 8.77 -8.63
CA TYR A 250 -9.37 10.20 -8.43
C TYR A 250 -8.52 10.78 -9.56
N ALA A 251 -9.04 11.80 -10.24
CA ALA A 251 -8.47 12.32 -11.49
C ALA A 251 -7.15 13.07 -11.29
N HIS A 252 -6.89 13.58 -10.07
CA HIS A 252 -5.73 14.39 -9.77
C HIS A 252 -4.64 13.56 -9.09
N PRO A 253 -3.48 13.34 -9.75
CA PRO A 253 -2.41 12.54 -9.16
C PRO A 253 -1.89 13.15 -7.87
N VAL A 254 -1.89 12.39 -6.78
CA VAL A 254 -1.32 12.81 -5.48
C VAL A 254 0.21 12.91 -5.48
N THR A 255 0.80 13.16 -6.63
CA THR A 255 2.24 13.33 -6.81
C THR A 255 2.65 14.80 -6.93
N GLY A 256 1.71 15.71 -6.84
CA GLY A 256 1.90 17.17 -6.87
C GLY A 256 0.55 17.87 -6.62
N GLY A 257 0.59 19.15 -6.25
CA GLY A 257 -0.60 19.96 -6.02
C GLY A 257 -1.18 19.83 -4.61
N SER A 258 -2.40 20.32 -4.46
CA SER A 258 -3.14 20.35 -3.19
C SER A 258 -4.22 19.30 -3.16
N HIS A 259 -4.38 18.66 -2.02
CA HIS A 259 -5.38 17.60 -1.85
C HIS A 259 -6.02 17.68 -0.46
N CYS A 260 -7.30 17.36 -0.40
CA CYS A 260 -8.03 17.17 0.84
C CYS A 260 -8.89 15.91 0.70
N LEU A 261 -8.48 14.85 1.37
CA LEU A 261 -9.01 13.51 1.22
C LEU A 261 -9.35 12.94 2.59
N THR A 262 -10.49 12.27 2.73
CA THR A 262 -10.82 11.53 3.94
C THR A 262 -10.97 10.04 3.58
N PRO A 263 -9.95 9.20 3.85
CA PRO A 263 -10.04 7.77 3.61
C PRO A 263 -11.11 7.14 4.50
N VAL A 264 -12.05 6.41 3.88
CA VAL A 264 -13.09 5.66 4.60
C VAL A 264 -12.77 4.17 4.71
N SER A 265 -11.98 3.66 3.76
CA SER A 265 -11.50 2.27 3.74
C SER A 265 -10.23 2.15 2.92
N LEU A 266 -9.46 1.06 3.11
CA LEU A 266 -8.29 0.75 2.31
C LEU A 266 -8.18 -0.75 1.99
N VAL A 267 -7.60 -1.03 0.80
CA VAL A 267 -7.10 -2.35 0.41
C VAL A 267 -5.65 -2.20 0.00
N GLY A 268 -4.72 -2.67 0.81
CA GLY A 268 -3.29 -2.40 0.65
C GLY A 268 -2.96 -0.92 0.81
N SER A 269 -2.52 -0.29 -0.28
CA SER A 269 -2.24 1.16 -0.34
C SER A 269 -3.33 1.96 -1.05
N VAL A 270 -4.33 1.29 -1.62
CA VAL A 270 -5.42 1.96 -2.34
C VAL A 270 -6.53 2.30 -1.37
N ALA A 271 -6.77 3.57 -1.20
CA ALA A 271 -7.82 4.11 -0.35
C ALA A 271 -9.09 4.39 -1.16
N LEU A 272 -10.22 4.11 -0.55
CA LEU A 272 -11.51 4.66 -0.92
C LEU A 272 -11.68 5.94 -0.11
N VAL A 273 -11.79 7.09 -0.77
CA VAL A 273 -11.77 8.39 -0.13
C VAL A 273 -13.01 9.23 -0.47
N GLN A 274 -13.45 10.01 0.48
CA GLN A 274 -14.25 11.20 0.23
C GLN A 274 -13.32 12.33 -0.18
N VAL A 275 -13.63 13.03 -1.27
CA VAL A 275 -12.84 14.14 -1.77
C VAL A 275 -13.48 15.45 -1.32
N ASN A 276 -12.76 16.25 -0.53
CA ASN A 276 -13.22 17.56 -0.11
C ASN A 276 -12.68 18.59 -1.10
N ALA A 277 -13.46 18.90 -2.12
CA ALA A 277 -13.18 19.97 -3.06
C ALA A 277 -13.44 21.34 -2.41
N ALA A 278 -12.87 22.40 -2.98
CA ALA A 278 -13.30 23.77 -2.67
C ALA A 278 -14.79 23.89 -3.06
N SER A 279 -15.64 24.31 -2.11
CA SER A 279 -17.01 24.65 -2.47
C SER A 279 -17.00 25.99 -3.21
N GLU A 280 -17.84 26.14 -4.24
CA GLU A 280 -17.99 27.43 -4.95
C GLU A 280 -18.30 28.58 -3.98
N ALA A 281 -18.99 28.30 -2.87
CA ALA A 281 -19.27 29.28 -1.82
C ALA A 281 -18.03 29.78 -1.05
N GLU A 282 -16.94 29.00 -0.95
CA GLU A 282 -15.69 29.44 -0.32
C GLU A 282 -14.80 30.20 -1.32
N ALA A 283 -14.88 29.89 -2.62
CA ALA A 283 -14.17 30.63 -3.67
C ALA A 283 -14.77 32.02 -3.90
N GLU A 284 -16.08 32.19 -3.72
CA GLU A 284 -16.74 33.50 -3.79
C GLU A 284 -16.49 34.35 -2.53
N ALA A 285 -16.24 33.76 -1.37
CA ALA A 285 -15.99 34.49 -0.12
C ALA A 285 -14.61 35.20 -0.09
N GLU A 286 -13.62 34.73 -0.86
CA GLU A 286 -12.34 35.45 -1.06
C GLU A 286 -12.44 36.56 -2.11
N GLY A 287 -13.46 36.54 -2.97
CA GLY A 287 -13.69 37.53 -4.05
C GLY A 287 -14.79 38.57 -3.79
N ALA A 288 -15.60 38.41 -2.75
CA ALA A 288 -16.77 39.26 -2.53
C ALA A 288 -16.89 39.71 -1.08
N ALA A 289 -16.04 40.61 -0.68
CA ALA A 289 -16.31 41.49 0.45
C ALA A 289 -17.16 42.70 0.01
N GLU A 290 -18.19 42.51 -0.82
CA GLU A 290 -19.21 43.53 -1.12
C GLU A 290 -20.36 42.91 -1.95
N ALA A 291 -21.42 42.41 -1.31
CA ALA A 291 -22.83 42.62 -1.70
C ALA A 291 -23.77 41.73 -0.85
N GLU A 292 -24.64 42.38 -0.13
CA GLU A 292 -25.73 41.77 0.64
C GLU A 292 -26.85 41.21 -0.26
N GLY A 293 -27.41 40.09 0.15
CA GLY A 293 -28.82 39.76 0.04
C GLY A 293 -29.20 38.85 -1.11
N VAL A 294 -29.53 37.64 -0.82
CA VAL A 294 -30.82 36.95 -1.03
C VAL A 294 -30.63 35.44 -0.73
N ALA A 295 -31.34 34.94 0.27
CA ALA A 295 -31.44 33.52 0.59
C ALA A 295 -32.16 32.78 -0.53
N GLY A 296 -31.56 31.71 -1.04
CA GLY A 296 -32.16 30.77 -1.95
C GLY A 296 -31.62 29.36 -1.62
N ASP A 297 -32.52 28.52 -1.07
CA ASP A 297 -32.37 27.08 -0.85
C ASP A 297 -31.86 26.37 -2.12
N ALA A 298 -30.63 25.93 -2.13
CA ALA A 298 -30.12 24.95 -3.10
C ALA A 298 -28.88 24.25 -2.56
N ALA A 299 -29.01 23.53 -1.44
CA ALA A 299 -27.98 22.65 -0.91
C ALA A 299 -28.50 21.20 -0.90
N GLU A 300 -28.82 20.66 -2.07
CA GLU A 300 -29.05 19.23 -2.28
C GLU A 300 -28.33 18.81 -3.56
N GLY A 301 -27.25 18.00 -3.42
CA GLY A 301 -26.82 17.19 -4.54
C GLY A 301 -25.34 17.08 -4.92
N ALA A 302 -24.37 17.42 -4.08
CA ALA A 302 -23.05 16.83 -4.24
C ALA A 302 -23.03 15.53 -3.43
N ALA A 303 -23.64 14.46 -3.97
CA ALA A 303 -23.44 13.13 -3.41
C ALA A 303 -21.92 12.90 -3.29
N ASP A 304 -21.44 12.69 -2.06
CA ASP A 304 -20.06 12.34 -1.72
C ASP A 304 -19.61 11.15 -2.56
N SER A 305 -19.13 11.41 -3.78
CA SER A 305 -18.67 10.34 -4.66
C SER A 305 -17.36 9.83 -4.14
N LEU A 306 -17.39 8.61 -3.60
CA LEU A 306 -16.19 7.92 -3.16
C LEU A 306 -15.28 7.63 -4.36
N MET A 307 -13.98 7.93 -4.22
CA MET A 307 -12.98 7.76 -5.27
C MET A 307 -11.81 6.89 -4.80
N LEU A 308 -11.15 6.25 -5.75
CA LEU A 308 -9.97 5.43 -5.51
C LEU A 308 -8.70 6.26 -5.62
N VAL A 309 -7.85 6.22 -4.58
CA VAL A 309 -6.55 6.87 -4.55
C VAL A 309 -5.48 5.87 -4.11
N ASP A 310 -4.42 5.69 -4.90
CA ASP A 310 -3.24 4.95 -4.45
C ASP A 310 -2.32 5.86 -3.64
N LEU A 311 -2.43 5.80 -2.32
CA LEU A 311 -1.61 6.61 -1.40
C LEU A 311 -0.12 6.22 -1.40
N ASP A 312 0.25 5.06 -1.96
CA ASP A 312 1.65 4.68 -2.14
C ASP A 312 2.37 5.55 -3.20
N ALA A 313 1.60 6.27 -4.02
CA ALA A 313 2.13 7.28 -4.93
C ALA A 313 2.81 8.46 -4.22
N LEU A 314 2.44 8.73 -2.96
CA LEU A 314 3.09 9.70 -2.09
C LEU A 314 4.52 9.28 -1.70
N GLY A 315 4.87 8.00 -1.82
CA GLY A 315 6.18 7.49 -1.40
C GLY A 315 7.35 8.20 -2.05
N GLY A 316 8.20 8.81 -1.23
CA GLY A 316 9.31 9.66 -1.64
C GLY A 316 8.92 11.11 -1.94
N ARG A 317 7.65 11.51 -1.79
CA ARG A 317 7.22 12.90 -1.96
C ARG A 317 7.34 13.66 -0.65
N ARG A 318 7.62 14.96 -0.75
CA ARG A 318 7.48 15.88 0.37
C ARG A 318 6.05 16.37 0.42
N VAL A 319 5.46 16.29 1.59
CA VAL A 319 4.08 16.70 1.87
C VAL A 319 4.09 17.72 3.00
N THR A 320 3.36 18.82 2.85
CA THR A 320 3.13 19.81 3.89
C THR A 320 1.65 19.76 4.25
N PHE A 321 1.35 19.50 5.51
CA PHE A 321 -0.03 19.47 5.98
C PHE A 321 -0.54 20.88 6.25
N ASP A 322 -1.70 21.18 5.67
CA ASP A 322 -2.36 22.48 5.77
C ASP A 322 -3.87 22.28 5.75
N ASP A 323 -4.56 22.66 6.81
CA ASP A 323 -6.02 22.49 6.91
C ASP A 323 -6.78 23.31 5.86
N ALA A 324 -6.16 24.34 5.30
CA ALA A 324 -6.74 25.12 4.22
C ALA A 324 -6.61 24.45 2.85
N ALA A 325 -5.75 23.39 2.72
CA ALA A 325 -5.61 22.69 1.46
C ALA A 325 -6.95 22.07 1.01
N ARG A 326 -7.27 22.23 -0.26
CA ARG A 326 -8.46 21.66 -0.90
C ARG A 326 -8.04 20.85 -2.12
N SER A 327 -8.84 19.84 -2.43
CA SER A 327 -8.68 19.12 -3.69
C SER A 327 -9.16 19.98 -4.85
N PRO A 328 -8.53 19.87 -6.04
CA PRO A 328 -9.09 20.45 -7.25
C PRO A 328 -10.49 19.85 -7.53
N GLU A 329 -11.33 20.62 -8.17
CA GLU A 329 -12.66 20.15 -8.57
C GLU A 329 -12.55 18.90 -9.46
N SER A 330 -13.25 17.86 -9.09
CA SER A 330 -13.39 16.66 -9.91
C SER A 330 -14.60 16.83 -10.81
N VAL A 331 -14.40 17.22 -12.05
CA VAL A 331 -15.44 17.07 -13.05
C VAL A 331 -15.64 15.56 -13.26
N ALA A 332 -16.72 15.02 -12.72
CA ALA A 332 -17.10 13.64 -12.98
C ALA A 332 -17.38 13.54 -14.49
N GLN A 333 -16.43 13.00 -15.25
CA GLN A 333 -16.69 12.61 -16.63
C GLN A 333 -17.65 11.42 -16.58
N HIS A 334 -18.95 11.70 -16.67
CA HIS A 334 -19.93 10.69 -17.01
C HIS A 334 -19.57 10.19 -18.41
N SER A 335 -18.99 8.99 -18.48
CA SER A 335 -18.81 8.28 -19.75
C SER A 335 -20.16 8.09 -20.41
N LEU A 336 -20.36 8.76 -21.52
CA LEU A 336 -21.55 8.65 -22.39
C LEU A 336 -21.36 7.46 -23.36
N PHE A 337 -21.01 6.27 -22.84
CA PHE A 337 -21.02 5.04 -23.66
C PHE A 337 -21.38 3.83 -22.80
#